data_db83182e5e93b1e436ca5a523af7e945
#
_entry.id   db83182e5e93b1e436ca5a523af7e945
#
_cell.length_a   1.000
_cell.length_b   1.000
_cell.length_c   1.000
_cell.angle_alpha   90.00
_cell.angle_beta   90.00
_cell.angle_gamma   90.00
#
_symmetry.space_group_name_H-M   'P 1'
#
loop_
_entity.id
_entity.type
_entity.pdbx_description
1 polymer ?
#
loop_
_entity_poly.entity_id
_entity_poly.type
_entity_poly.pdbx_seq_one_letter_code
_entity_poly.pdbx_strand_id
1 'polypeptide(L)'
;VSREALNQARARAENSGVQITTVCHDLDLGLPTGQWDLIFSNLFFDRNLFSLFAKSLAPGGRLIVIQPTLTNASRHKKPPVRFLPGDDELPALVEGLEVILYENDWLQDGRFDGVLIAETRSAKT
;
A
#
# COMPACT_ATOMS: atom_id res chain seq x y z
N VAL A 1 -6.32 -12.89 -5.53
CA VAL A 1 -6.26 -13.50 -4.20
C VAL A 1 -5.48 -14.81 -4.26
N SER A 2 -4.48 -14.96 -3.42
CA SER A 2 -3.62 -16.15 -3.42
C SER A 2 -3.65 -16.84 -2.07
N ARG A 3 -4.31 -18.01 -2.02
CA ARG A 3 -4.31 -18.84 -0.81
C ARG A 3 -2.91 -19.33 -0.48
N GLU A 4 -2.12 -19.63 -1.51
CA GLU A 4 -0.75 -20.08 -1.30
C GLU A 4 0.11 -19.00 -0.65
N ALA A 5 -0.03 -17.76 -1.09
CA ALA A 5 0.69 -16.65 -0.47
C ALA A 5 0.30 -16.48 0.99
N LEU A 6 -0.99 -16.63 1.31
CA LEU A 6 -1.47 -16.57 2.69
C LEU A 6 -0.93 -17.72 3.54
N ASN A 7 -0.85 -18.92 2.97
CA ASN A 7 -0.28 -20.07 3.67
C ASN A 7 1.21 -19.86 3.96
N GLN A 8 1.95 -19.29 3.01
CA GLN A 8 3.35 -18.96 3.21
C GLN A 8 3.52 -17.90 4.32
N ALA A 9 2.63 -16.90 4.35
CA ALA A 9 2.67 -15.89 5.38
C ALA A 9 2.43 -16.49 6.77
N ARG A 10 1.47 -17.40 6.89
CA ARG A 10 1.22 -18.12 8.16
C ARG A 10 2.43 -18.91 8.61
N ALA A 11 3.06 -19.64 7.68
CA ALA A 11 4.23 -20.44 8.01
C ALA A 11 5.37 -19.57 8.51
N ARG A 12 5.60 -18.43 7.87
CA ARG A 12 6.62 -17.48 8.31
C ARG A 12 6.32 -16.91 9.68
N ALA A 13 5.06 -16.59 9.95
CA ALA A 13 4.65 -16.06 11.25
C ALA A 13 4.92 -17.11 12.35
N GLU A 14 4.55 -18.35 12.11
CA GLU A 14 4.80 -19.45 13.07
C GLU A 14 6.29 -19.62 13.33
N ASN A 15 7.11 -19.64 12.26
CA ASN A 15 8.56 -19.78 12.40
C ASN A 15 9.20 -18.60 13.14
N SER A 16 8.59 -17.44 13.08
CA SER A 16 9.08 -16.23 13.75
C SER A 16 8.48 -16.03 15.14
N GLY A 17 7.57 -16.92 15.56
CA GLY A 17 6.93 -16.81 16.88
C GLY A 17 5.94 -15.66 17.00
N VAL A 18 5.34 -15.22 15.88
CA VAL A 18 4.36 -14.13 15.88
C VAL A 18 3.02 -14.65 15.39
N GLN A 19 1.95 -13.96 15.79
CA GLN A 19 0.61 -14.28 15.33
C GLN A 19 0.15 -13.27 14.31
N ILE A 20 -0.43 -13.76 13.21
CA ILE A 20 -1.08 -12.93 12.20
C ILE A 20 -2.46 -13.50 11.91
N THR A 21 -3.37 -12.63 11.50
CA THR A 21 -4.66 -13.04 10.95
C THR A 21 -4.58 -12.88 9.44
N THR A 22 -4.90 -13.95 8.71
CA THR A 22 -4.94 -13.90 7.25
C THR A 22 -6.38 -13.89 6.78
N VAL A 23 -6.65 -13.08 5.75
CA VAL A 23 -7.99 -12.96 5.16
C VAL A 23 -7.87 -13.20 3.66
N CYS A 24 -8.54 -14.23 3.17
CA CYS A 24 -8.63 -14.46 1.73
C CYS A 24 -9.80 -13.64 1.20
N HIS A 25 -9.50 -12.53 0.57
CA HIS A 25 -10.48 -11.54 0.14
C HIS A 25 -10.19 -11.09 -1.27
N ASP A 26 -11.24 -10.97 -2.08
CA ASP A 26 -11.11 -10.43 -3.42
C ASP A 26 -11.13 -8.89 -3.34
N LEU A 27 -9.98 -8.29 -3.60
CA LEU A 27 -9.84 -6.83 -3.52
C LEU A 27 -10.63 -6.08 -4.61
N ASP A 28 -11.07 -6.77 -5.66
CA ASP A 28 -12.00 -6.17 -6.61
C ASP A 28 -13.35 -5.83 -5.98
N LEU A 29 -13.65 -6.44 -4.84
CA LEU A 29 -14.86 -6.16 -4.06
C LEU A 29 -14.64 -5.08 -3.00
N GLY A 30 -13.47 -4.44 -2.98
CA GLY A 30 -13.11 -3.43 -1.99
C GLY A 30 -12.17 -3.98 -0.93
N LEU A 31 -11.97 -3.20 0.13
CA LEU A 31 -11.12 -3.61 1.25
C LEU A 31 -11.92 -4.44 2.25
N PRO A 32 -11.26 -5.33 3.02
CA PRO A 32 -11.91 -6.00 4.14
C PRO A 32 -12.56 -4.98 5.09
N THR A 33 -13.75 -5.32 5.60
CA THR A 33 -14.47 -4.44 6.50
C THR A 33 -13.70 -4.22 7.79
N GLY A 34 -13.66 -2.99 8.25
CA GLY A 34 -13.02 -2.63 9.51
C GLY A 34 -12.30 -1.30 9.44
N GLN A 35 -11.78 -0.91 10.57
CA GLN A 35 -10.89 0.25 10.67
C GLN A 35 -9.58 -0.19 11.28
N TRP A 36 -8.49 0.34 10.75
CA TRP A 36 -7.15 -0.12 11.06
C TRP A 36 -6.29 1.04 11.55
N ASP A 37 -5.42 0.75 12.51
CA ASP A 37 -4.47 1.75 13.00
C ASP A 37 -3.31 1.95 12.04
N LEU A 38 -2.99 0.93 11.26
CA LEU A 38 -1.96 0.99 10.23
C LEU A 38 -2.41 0.19 9.02
N ILE A 39 -2.31 0.79 7.86
CA ILE A 39 -2.43 0.10 6.58
C ILE A 39 -1.08 0.18 5.90
N PHE A 40 -0.54 -0.97 5.52
CA PHE A 40 0.71 -1.05 4.77
C PHE A 40 0.44 -1.73 3.44
N SER A 41 0.66 -1.00 2.34
CA SER A 41 0.51 -1.50 0.98
C SER A 41 1.88 -1.53 0.32
N ASN A 42 2.34 -2.72 -0.02
CA ASN A 42 3.67 -2.92 -0.59
C ASN A 42 3.56 -3.66 -1.92
N LEU A 43 4.07 -3.04 -2.98
CA LEU A 43 4.10 -3.65 -4.32
C LEU A 43 2.72 -4.05 -4.83
N PHE A 44 1.72 -3.26 -4.49
CA PHE A 44 0.34 -3.43 -4.94
C PHE A 44 -0.21 -2.08 -5.38
N PHE A 45 -0.85 -2.03 -6.53
CA PHE A 45 -1.40 -0.77 -7.02
C PHE A 45 -2.76 -0.98 -7.68
N ASP A 46 -3.75 -0.27 -7.16
CA ASP A 46 -5.09 -0.16 -7.72
C ASP A 46 -5.66 1.20 -7.31
N ARG A 47 -5.84 2.08 -8.29
CA ARG A 47 -6.32 3.44 -8.02
C ARG A 47 -7.66 3.45 -7.30
N ASN A 48 -8.54 2.52 -7.64
CA ASN A 48 -9.86 2.47 -7.01
C ASN A 48 -9.78 2.10 -5.53
N LEU A 49 -8.85 1.22 -5.15
CA LEU A 49 -8.68 0.84 -3.75
C LEU A 49 -8.01 1.95 -2.95
N PHE A 50 -7.09 2.67 -3.56
CA PHE A 50 -6.37 3.72 -2.84
C PHE A 50 -7.31 4.81 -2.33
N SER A 51 -8.40 5.08 -3.05
CA SER A 51 -9.40 6.05 -2.60
C SER A 51 -10.17 5.58 -1.36
N LEU A 52 -10.09 4.31 -1.01
CA LEU A 52 -10.79 3.74 0.15
C LEU A 52 -9.94 3.75 1.43
N PHE A 53 -8.64 4.03 1.33
CA PHE A 53 -7.77 3.94 2.50
C PHE A 53 -8.17 4.90 3.61
N ALA A 54 -8.56 6.13 3.26
CA ALA A 54 -8.89 7.12 4.28
C ALA A 54 -10.00 6.65 5.22
N LYS A 55 -11.06 6.05 4.68
CA LYS A 55 -12.18 5.60 5.50
C LYS A 55 -11.93 4.26 6.18
N SER A 56 -10.87 3.56 5.78
CA SER A 56 -10.49 2.29 6.39
C SER A 56 -9.47 2.46 7.50
N LEU A 57 -9.01 3.69 7.75
CA LEU A 57 -8.13 4.00 8.84
C LEU A 57 -8.93 4.49 10.06
N ALA A 58 -8.55 3.99 11.22
CA ALA A 58 -9.07 4.51 12.49
C ALA A 58 -8.59 5.95 12.70
N PRO A 59 -9.26 6.74 13.53
CA PRO A 59 -8.76 8.07 13.90
C PRO A 59 -7.33 7.97 14.42
N GLY A 60 -6.44 8.80 13.87
CA GLY A 60 -5.01 8.74 14.17
C GLY A 60 -4.25 7.63 13.43
N GLY A 61 -4.94 6.90 12.57
CA GLY A 61 -4.33 5.82 11.80
C GLY A 61 -3.37 6.32 10.73
N ARG A 62 -2.48 5.44 10.31
CA ARG A 62 -1.42 5.76 9.36
C ARG A 62 -1.41 4.81 8.19
N LEU A 63 -1.12 5.35 7.01
CA LEU A 63 -0.95 4.60 5.77
C LEU A 63 0.51 4.67 5.34
N ILE A 64 1.07 3.53 4.97
CA ILE A 64 2.39 3.44 4.34
C ILE A 64 2.22 2.70 3.02
N VAL A 65 2.67 3.32 1.92
CA VAL A 65 2.64 2.70 0.59
C VAL A 65 4.06 2.69 0.04
N ILE A 66 4.49 1.53 -0.44
CA ILE A 66 5.72 1.38 -1.20
C ILE A 66 5.35 0.77 -2.53
N GLN A 67 5.62 1.48 -3.62
CA GLN A 67 5.13 1.11 -4.95
C GLN A 67 6.07 1.62 -6.03
N PRO A 68 6.48 0.76 -6.99
CA PRO A 68 7.18 1.24 -8.18
C PRO A 68 6.33 2.28 -8.90
N THR A 69 6.97 3.33 -9.38
CA THR A 69 6.31 4.38 -10.14
C THR A 69 6.85 4.43 -11.57
N LEU A 70 6.30 5.32 -12.39
CA LEU A 70 6.47 5.28 -13.83
C LEU A 70 7.92 5.24 -14.30
N THR A 71 8.84 5.93 -13.62
CA THR A 71 10.25 5.91 -13.98
C THR A 71 10.86 4.51 -13.91
N ASN A 72 10.30 3.61 -13.11
CA ASN A 72 10.76 2.22 -13.05
C ASN A 72 10.74 1.55 -14.43
N ALA A 73 9.78 1.92 -15.26
CA ALA A 73 9.65 1.35 -16.61
C ALA A 73 10.81 1.70 -17.54
N SER A 74 11.62 2.71 -17.18
CA SER A 74 12.80 3.07 -17.97
C SER A 74 13.90 2.00 -17.92
N ARG A 75 13.88 1.13 -16.90
CA ARG A 75 14.87 0.06 -16.73
C ARG A 75 14.26 -1.33 -16.63
N HIS A 76 12.96 -1.44 -16.33
CA HIS A 76 12.32 -2.72 -16.04
C HIS A 76 11.03 -2.86 -16.83
N LYS A 77 10.80 -4.07 -17.36
CA LYS A 77 9.55 -4.39 -18.05
C LYS A 77 8.42 -4.71 -17.10
N LYS A 78 8.75 -5.06 -15.85
CA LYS A 78 7.77 -5.42 -14.83
C LYS A 78 7.91 -4.50 -13.62
N PRO A 79 6.78 -4.12 -13.02
CA PRO A 79 5.42 -4.35 -13.51
C PRO A 79 5.13 -3.59 -14.81
N PRO A 80 4.12 -4.03 -15.60
CA PRO A 80 3.73 -3.29 -16.80
C PRO A 80 3.29 -1.86 -16.47
N VAL A 81 3.46 -0.96 -17.44
CA VAL A 81 3.15 0.47 -17.26
C VAL A 81 1.74 0.71 -16.71
N ARG A 82 0.76 -0.13 -17.11
CA ARG A 82 -0.62 0.03 -16.64
C ARG A 82 -0.78 -0.14 -15.11
N PHE A 83 0.20 -0.77 -14.46
CA PHE A 83 0.21 -0.96 -13.00
C PHE A 83 1.16 0.00 -12.29
N LEU A 84 1.65 1.02 -13.00
CA LEU A 84 2.55 2.00 -12.41
C LEU A 84 1.84 3.35 -12.30
N PRO A 85 1.75 3.93 -11.11
CA PRO A 85 1.33 5.31 -10.98
C PRO A 85 2.40 6.24 -11.54
N GLY A 86 2.01 7.46 -11.89
CA GLY A 86 3.00 8.50 -12.19
C GLY A 86 3.91 8.73 -11.00
N ASP A 87 5.10 9.26 -11.25
CA ASP A 87 6.10 9.43 -10.19
C ASP A 87 5.62 10.30 -9.03
N ASP A 88 4.71 11.23 -9.29
CA ASP A 88 4.17 12.12 -8.26
C ASP A 88 2.67 11.92 -8.01
N GLU A 89 2.13 10.81 -8.48
CA GLU A 89 0.69 10.56 -8.43
C GLU A 89 0.19 10.07 -7.08
N LEU A 90 0.99 9.27 -6.35
CA LEU A 90 0.52 8.62 -5.13
C LEU A 90 -0.10 9.57 -4.10
N PRO A 91 0.48 10.74 -3.82
CA PRO A 91 -0.15 11.65 -2.86
C PRO A 91 -1.56 12.09 -3.27
N ALA A 92 -1.80 12.26 -4.56
CA ALA A 92 -3.10 12.68 -5.06
C ALA A 92 -4.16 11.59 -4.98
N LEU A 93 -3.76 10.31 -4.84
CA LEU A 93 -4.69 9.18 -4.82
C LEU A 93 -5.25 8.90 -3.42
N VAL A 94 -4.68 9.50 -2.38
CA VAL A 94 -5.08 9.23 -0.99
C VAL A 94 -5.82 10.43 -0.42
N GLU A 95 -6.87 10.87 -1.11
CA GLU A 95 -7.68 11.98 -0.66
C GLU A 95 -8.25 11.73 0.74
N GLY A 96 -8.35 12.78 1.51
CA GLY A 96 -8.83 12.71 2.89
C GLY A 96 -7.74 12.44 3.91
N LEU A 97 -6.53 12.14 3.47
CA LEU A 97 -5.38 11.93 4.34
C LEU A 97 -4.41 13.11 4.26
N GLU A 98 -3.67 13.31 5.33
CA GLU A 98 -2.57 14.25 5.36
C GLU A 98 -1.30 13.52 4.97
N VAL A 99 -0.64 13.95 3.90
CA VAL A 99 0.62 13.35 3.46
C VAL A 99 1.74 13.88 4.35
N ILE A 100 2.41 12.98 5.05
CA ILE A 100 3.52 13.31 5.95
C ILE A 100 4.83 13.26 5.18
N LEU A 101 4.97 12.28 4.29
CA LEU A 101 6.18 12.09 3.51
C LEU A 101 5.81 11.50 2.16
N TYR A 102 6.42 12.01 1.11
CA TYR A 102 6.45 11.30 -0.16
C TYR A 102 7.81 11.50 -0.81
N GLU A 103 8.46 10.39 -1.15
CA GLU A 103 9.74 10.37 -1.84
C GLU A 103 9.73 9.31 -2.92
N ASN A 104 10.49 9.52 -3.98
CA ASN A 104 10.74 8.49 -4.97
C ASN A 104 12.21 8.51 -5.35
N ASP A 105 12.77 7.33 -5.57
CA ASP A 105 14.17 7.20 -5.98
C ASP A 105 14.46 5.76 -6.40
N TRP A 106 15.61 5.60 -7.05
CA TRP A 106 16.17 4.28 -7.31
C TRP A 106 16.67 3.67 -6.01
N LEU A 107 16.25 2.43 -5.76
CA LEU A 107 16.70 1.67 -4.61
C LEU A 107 17.94 0.85 -4.96
N GLN A 108 18.63 0.35 -3.94
CA GLN A 108 19.81 -0.49 -4.15
C GLN A 108 19.50 -1.78 -4.90
N ASP A 109 18.28 -2.30 -4.75
CA ASP A 109 17.84 -3.50 -5.48
C ASP A 109 17.49 -3.21 -6.95
N GLY A 110 17.57 -1.96 -7.38
CA GLY A 110 17.37 -1.57 -8.77
C GLY A 110 15.97 -1.12 -9.12
N ARG A 111 15.02 -1.09 -8.19
CA ARG A 111 13.68 -0.57 -8.45
C ARG A 111 13.62 0.94 -8.24
N PHE A 112 12.73 1.59 -8.97
CA PHE A 112 12.36 2.98 -8.70
C PHE A 112 11.02 2.98 -7.99
N ASP A 113 11.05 3.21 -6.68
CA ASP A 113 9.87 3.16 -5.82
C ASP A 113 9.49 4.54 -5.30
N GLY A 114 8.18 4.77 -5.20
CA GLY A 114 7.63 5.84 -4.39
C GLY A 114 7.34 5.31 -3.00
N VAL A 115 7.65 6.08 -1.98
CA VAL A 115 7.34 5.79 -0.58
C VAL A 115 6.45 6.89 -0.07
N LEU A 116 5.24 6.53 0.34
CA LEU A 116 4.24 7.45 0.85
C LEU A 116 3.91 7.12 2.29
N ILE A 117 3.93 8.12 3.15
CA ILE A 117 3.41 8.03 4.50
C ILE A 117 2.33 9.10 4.66
N ALA A 118 1.14 8.68 5.06
CA ALA A 118 0.01 9.58 5.27
C ALA A 118 -0.74 9.20 6.53
N GLU A 119 -1.47 10.15 7.10
CA GLU A 119 -2.25 9.94 8.33
C GLU A 119 -3.66 10.48 8.16
N THR A 120 -4.58 9.98 8.97
CA THR A 120 -5.89 10.59 9.07
C THR A 120 -5.72 12.02 9.57
N ARG A 121 -6.50 12.93 8.98
CA ARG A 121 -6.46 14.32 9.41
C ARG A 121 -6.95 14.40 10.85
N SER A 122 -6.28 15.27 11.62
CA SER A 122 -6.72 15.54 12.97
C SER A 122 -8.15 16.05 12.96
N ALA A 123 -8.99 15.49 13.84
CA ALA A 123 -10.36 15.95 14.02
C ALA A 123 -10.36 17.27 14.81
N LYS A 124 -9.53 18.20 14.44
CA LYS A 124 -9.55 19.51 15.05
C LYS A 124 -10.81 20.24 14.63
N THR A 125 -11.49 20.58 15.56
CA THR A 125 -12.57 21.52 15.42
C THR A 125 -12.02 22.93 15.54
#